data_47db161573b098318fc2dff47211e000
#
_entry.id   47db161573b098318fc2dff47211e000
#
_cell.length_a   1.000
_cell.length_b   1.000
_cell.length_c   1.000
_cell.angle_alpha   90.00
_cell.angle_beta   90.00
_cell.angle_gamma   90.00
#
_symmetry.space_group_name_H-M   'P 1'
#
loop_
_entity.id
_entity.type
_entity.pdbx_description
1 polymer ?
#
loop_
_entity_poly.entity_id
_entity_poly.type
_entity_poly.pdbx_seq_one_letter_code
_entity_poly.pdbx_strand_id
1 'polypeptide(L)'
;HVVRSLAGHLARTFPASTRALLLYPQGLDAACAFWACVCAGLVPVPAPAPDPIRLKYGLPRLRSIIEDAHVSLTLTTSRIAALSSELSLANETGPITWVATDQPYDSIDSIEWPQPQGNALAYLQYTSGSTATPRGVMISQRNVLAHCKALSLAGGVSDSSRSLCWLPYFHDYGL
;
A
#
# COMPACT_ATOMS: atom_id res chain seq x y z
N HIS A 1 -3.94 -12.83 -11.89
CA HIS A 1 -5.40 -12.94 -11.70
C HIS A 1 -5.83 -12.22 -10.42
N VAL A 2 -5.30 -12.58 -9.25
CA VAL A 2 -5.64 -11.99 -7.94
C VAL A 2 -5.59 -10.44 -7.96
N VAL A 3 -4.49 -9.86 -8.44
CA VAL A 3 -4.34 -8.40 -8.54
C VAL A 3 -5.46 -7.76 -9.37
N ARG A 4 -5.84 -8.37 -10.51
CA ARG A 4 -6.90 -7.82 -11.37
C ARG A 4 -8.26 -7.86 -10.70
N SER A 5 -8.61 -8.97 -10.07
CA SER A 5 -9.90 -9.12 -9.37
C SER A 5 -10.01 -8.14 -8.19
N LEU A 6 -8.98 -8.04 -7.38
CA LEU A 6 -8.93 -7.08 -6.28
C LEU A 6 -8.95 -5.63 -6.77
N ALA A 7 -8.16 -5.29 -7.79
CA ALA A 7 -8.14 -3.95 -8.36
C ALA A 7 -9.52 -3.54 -8.91
N GLY A 8 -10.19 -4.46 -9.57
CA GLY A 8 -11.54 -4.22 -10.06
C GLY A 8 -12.57 -4.01 -8.97
N HIS A 9 -12.48 -4.74 -7.88
CA HIS A 9 -13.29 -4.51 -6.69
C HIS A 9 -13.03 -3.10 -6.11
N LEU A 10 -11.76 -2.75 -5.91
CA LEU A 10 -11.35 -1.47 -5.35
C LEU A 10 -11.80 -0.29 -6.23
N ALA A 11 -11.61 -0.37 -7.55
CA ALA A 11 -11.99 0.69 -8.49
C ALA A 11 -13.50 0.96 -8.54
N ARG A 12 -14.34 -0.06 -8.28
CA ARG A 12 -15.80 0.11 -8.21
C ARG A 12 -16.29 0.62 -6.87
N THR A 13 -15.55 0.33 -5.81
CA THR A 13 -15.99 0.60 -4.43
C THR A 13 -15.49 1.93 -3.90
N PHE A 14 -14.30 2.37 -4.34
CA PHE A 14 -13.64 3.54 -3.79
C PHE A 14 -13.29 4.56 -4.89
N PRO A 15 -13.43 5.85 -4.61
CA PRO A 15 -13.02 6.91 -5.53
C PRO A 15 -11.53 6.83 -5.87
N ALA A 16 -11.17 7.26 -7.09
CA ALA A 16 -9.76 7.41 -7.47
C ALA A 16 -9.02 8.34 -6.49
N SER A 17 -7.73 8.11 -6.31
CA SER A 17 -6.86 8.81 -5.35
C SER A 17 -7.19 8.57 -3.87
N THR A 18 -8.13 7.66 -3.54
CA THR A 18 -8.32 7.20 -2.15
C THR A 18 -6.99 6.68 -1.60
N ARG A 19 -6.60 7.17 -0.42
CA ARG A 19 -5.36 6.74 0.25
C ARG A 19 -5.65 5.50 1.07
N ALA A 20 -5.01 4.40 0.65
CA ALA A 20 -5.21 3.08 1.22
C ALA A 20 -3.98 2.67 2.04
N LEU A 21 -4.13 2.61 3.35
CA LEU A 21 -3.11 2.07 4.25
C LEU A 21 -2.96 0.57 4.01
N LEU A 22 -1.73 0.11 3.81
CA LEU A 22 -1.43 -1.30 3.64
C LEU A 22 -0.82 -1.86 4.92
N LEU A 23 -1.57 -2.70 5.64
CA LEU A 23 -1.13 -3.34 6.90
C LEU A 23 -1.06 -4.85 6.71
N TYR A 24 0.07 -5.35 6.25
CA TYR A 24 0.26 -6.76 5.96
C TYR A 24 1.46 -7.36 6.70
N PRO A 25 1.43 -8.64 7.04
CA PRO A 25 2.66 -9.38 7.29
C PRO A 25 3.48 -9.45 5.99
N GLN A 26 4.75 -9.80 6.13
CA GLN A 26 5.61 -10.03 4.96
C GLN A 26 5.03 -11.15 4.09
N GLY A 27 4.84 -10.91 2.80
CA GLY A 27 4.29 -11.91 1.90
C GLY A 27 3.67 -11.35 0.62
N LEU A 28 3.10 -12.25 -0.18
CA LEU A 28 2.52 -11.91 -1.48
C LEU A 28 1.25 -11.04 -1.36
N ASP A 29 0.50 -11.14 -0.28
CA ASP A 29 -0.72 -10.36 -0.08
C ASP A 29 -0.42 -8.86 -0.09
N ALA A 30 0.69 -8.44 0.54
CA ALA A 30 1.15 -7.06 0.51
C ALA A 30 1.43 -6.57 -0.91
N ALA A 31 2.15 -7.38 -1.70
CA ALA A 31 2.48 -7.06 -3.09
C ALA A 31 1.23 -7.02 -3.97
N CYS A 32 0.32 -7.99 -3.80
CA CYS A 32 -0.95 -8.03 -4.53
C CYS A 32 -1.81 -6.80 -4.22
N ALA A 33 -1.95 -6.43 -2.94
CA ALA A 33 -2.71 -5.26 -2.53
C ALA A 33 -2.09 -3.94 -3.04
N PHE A 34 -0.76 -3.83 -3.00
CA PHE A 34 -0.06 -2.66 -3.53
C PHE A 34 -0.37 -2.46 -5.02
N TRP A 35 -0.14 -3.48 -5.83
CA TRP A 35 -0.41 -3.39 -7.26
C TRP A 35 -1.89 -3.25 -7.59
N ALA A 36 -2.78 -3.86 -6.80
CA ALA A 36 -4.21 -3.67 -6.96
C ALA A 36 -4.64 -2.22 -6.73
N CYS A 37 -4.08 -1.54 -5.70
CA CYS A 37 -4.30 -0.11 -5.48
C CYS A 37 -3.82 0.72 -6.68
N VAL A 38 -2.60 0.50 -7.15
CA VAL A 38 -2.04 1.25 -8.28
C VAL A 38 -2.90 1.06 -9.54
N CYS A 39 -3.29 -0.17 -9.84
CA CYS A 39 -4.17 -0.48 -10.98
C CYS A 39 -5.57 0.12 -10.84
N ALA A 40 -6.09 0.21 -9.62
CA ALA A 40 -7.40 0.81 -9.35
C ALA A 40 -7.38 2.35 -9.30
N GLY A 41 -6.21 2.98 -9.45
CA GLY A 41 -6.06 4.44 -9.33
C GLY A 41 -6.12 4.95 -7.88
N LEU A 42 -5.94 4.06 -6.89
CA LEU A 42 -5.80 4.41 -5.49
C LEU A 42 -4.33 4.71 -5.16
N VAL A 43 -4.10 5.33 -4.01
CA VAL A 43 -2.75 5.66 -3.53
C VAL A 43 -2.41 4.75 -2.35
N PRO A 44 -1.62 3.69 -2.54
CA PRO A 44 -1.18 2.85 -1.43
C PRO A 44 -0.22 3.59 -0.50
N VAL A 45 -0.37 3.32 0.79
CA VAL A 45 0.45 3.83 1.89
C VAL A 45 0.98 2.64 2.68
N PRO A 46 2.11 2.04 2.28
CA PRO A 46 2.70 0.92 2.99
C PRO A 46 3.14 1.31 4.40
N ALA A 47 2.75 0.53 5.39
CA ALA A 47 3.14 0.73 6.77
C ALA A 47 3.42 -0.61 7.47
N PRO A 48 4.23 -0.63 8.55
CA PRO A 48 4.45 -1.84 9.31
C PRO A 48 3.13 -2.33 9.92
N ALA A 49 2.83 -3.61 9.72
CA ALA A 49 1.72 -4.23 10.41
C ALA A 49 1.93 -4.16 11.93
N PRO A 50 0.90 -3.88 12.72
CA PRO A 50 1.03 -3.85 14.16
C PRO A 50 1.40 -5.24 14.69
N ASP A 51 2.46 -5.29 15.49
CA ASP A 51 2.83 -6.49 16.23
C ASP A 51 1.92 -6.61 17.46
N PRO A 52 1.12 -7.68 17.59
CA PRO A 52 0.23 -7.85 18.75
C PRO A 52 0.94 -7.79 20.11
N ILE A 53 2.22 -8.21 20.15
CA ILE A 53 3.03 -8.19 21.38
C ILE A 53 3.56 -6.77 21.69
N ARG A 54 3.74 -5.95 20.65
CA ARG A 54 4.36 -4.61 20.75
C ARG A 54 3.43 -3.48 20.30
N LEU A 55 2.12 -3.68 20.34
CA LEU A 55 1.11 -2.72 19.92
C LEU A 55 1.37 -1.30 20.44
N LYS A 56 1.68 -1.17 21.73
CA LYS A 56 1.90 0.14 22.36
C LYS A 56 3.02 0.98 21.72
N TYR A 57 4.01 0.34 21.12
CA TYR A 57 5.16 1.06 20.52
C TYR A 57 4.91 1.44 19.06
N GLY A 58 4.13 0.65 18.31
CA GLY A 58 3.85 0.89 16.89
C GLY A 58 2.68 1.84 16.62
N LEU A 59 1.69 1.86 17.51
CA LEU A 59 0.45 2.62 17.31
C LEU A 59 0.65 4.14 17.17
N PRO A 60 1.48 4.83 17.97
CA PRO A 60 1.65 6.28 17.81
C PRO A 60 2.17 6.64 16.42
N ARG A 61 3.15 5.90 15.92
CA ARG A 61 3.68 6.11 14.57
C ARG A 61 2.63 5.84 13.49
N LEU A 62 1.86 4.77 13.65
CA LEU A 62 0.81 4.40 12.70
C LEU A 62 -0.28 5.47 12.64
N ARG A 63 -0.70 6.00 13.79
CA ARG A 63 -1.66 7.12 13.87
C ARG A 63 -1.13 8.36 13.16
N SER A 64 0.12 8.76 13.39
CA SER A 64 0.72 9.90 12.69
C SER A 64 0.75 9.70 11.16
N ILE A 65 0.99 8.48 10.67
CA ILE A 65 0.92 8.17 9.24
C ILE A 65 -0.51 8.32 8.72
N ILE A 66 -1.49 7.80 9.45
CA ILE A 66 -2.91 7.86 9.09
C ILE A 66 -3.40 9.30 8.99
N GLU A 67 -3.05 10.13 9.96
CA GLU A 67 -3.40 11.54 10.00
C GLU A 67 -2.74 12.32 8.87
N ASP A 68 -1.42 12.25 8.73
CA ASP A 68 -0.66 12.97 7.70
C ASP A 68 -1.05 12.55 6.28
N ALA A 69 -1.26 11.25 6.06
CA ALA A 69 -1.70 10.72 4.77
C ALA A 69 -3.21 10.94 4.51
N HIS A 70 -4.01 11.34 5.49
CA HIS A 70 -5.47 11.38 5.41
C HIS A 70 -6.06 10.04 4.92
N VAL A 71 -5.65 8.95 5.56
CA VAL A 71 -6.09 7.60 5.21
C VAL A 71 -7.59 7.44 5.47
N SER A 72 -8.33 6.92 4.51
CA SER A 72 -9.76 6.59 4.65
C SER A 72 -10.05 5.10 4.44
N LEU A 73 -9.07 4.34 3.95
CA LEU A 73 -9.17 2.91 3.66
C LEU A 73 -7.97 2.18 4.25
N THR A 74 -8.19 1.03 4.87
CA THR A 74 -7.12 0.09 5.27
C THR A 74 -7.35 -1.24 4.57
N LEU A 75 -6.34 -1.69 3.83
CA LEU A 75 -6.30 -3.02 3.24
C LEU A 75 -5.39 -3.91 4.09
N THR A 76 -5.85 -5.11 4.37
CA THR A 76 -5.13 -6.02 5.26
C THR A 76 -5.60 -7.48 5.09
N THR A 77 -5.14 -8.38 5.95
CA THR A 77 -5.67 -9.75 6.05
C THR A 77 -6.84 -9.81 7.04
N SER A 78 -7.71 -10.81 6.90
CA SER A 78 -8.82 -11.07 7.82
C SER A 78 -8.37 -11.14 9.29
N ARG A 79 -7.19 -11.71 9.53
CA ARG A 79 -6.60 -11.80 10.87
C ARG A 79 -6.31 -10.44 11.50
N ILE A 80 -5.76 -9.50 10.73
CA ILE A 80 -5.46 -8.15 11.22
C ILE A 80 -6.74 -7.31 11.24
N ALA A 81 -7.65 -7.46 10.28
CA ALA A 81 -8.93 -6.78 10.27
C ALA A 81 -9.77 -7.08 11.53
N ALA A 82 -9.69 -8.29 12.05
CA ALA A 82 -10.34 -8.67 13.30
C ALA A 82 -9.86 -7.85 14.53
N LEU A 83 -8.67 -7.28 14.46
CA LEU A 83 -8.11 -6.43 15.52
C LEU A 83 -8.48 -4.94 15.35
N SER A 84 -9.26 -4.58 14.34
CA SER A 84 -9.56 -3.19 13.99
C SER A 84 -10.17 -2.39 15.16
N SER A 85 -11.06 -3.00 15.94
CA SER A 85 -11.67 -2.39 17.14
C SER A 85 -10.62 -2.15 18.25
N GLU A 86 -9.67 -3.05 18.43
CA GLU A 86 -8.60 -2.92 19.43
C GLU A 86 -7.58 -1.87 19.02
N LEU A 87 -7.29 -1.77 17.73
CA LEU A 87 -6.37 -0.79 17.18
C LEU A 87 -6.91 0.63 17.28
N SER A 88 -8.25 0.80 17.31
CA SER A 88 -8.92 2.09 17.41
C SER A 88 -8.30 3.15 16.50
N LEU A 89 -8.04 2.76 15.25
CA LEU A 89 -7.48 3.66 14.24
C LEU A 89 -8.61 4.48 13.63
N ALA A 90 -8.51 5.78 13.76
CA ALA A 90 -9.38 6.76 13.12
C ALA A 90 -8.52 7.94 12.70
N ASN A 91 -9.05 8.80 11.87
CA ASN A 91 -8.45 10.10 11.55
C ASN A 91 -9.44 11.23 11.87
N GLU A 92 -8.99 12.47 11.82
CA GLU A 92 -9.83 13.65 12.07
C GLU A 92 -10.97 13.81 11.04
N THR A 93 -10.84 13.19 9.86
CA THR A 93 -11.83 13.29 8.77
C THR A 93 -12.92 12.23 8.84
N GLY A 94 -12.82 11.26 9.76
CA GLY A 94 -13.87 10.26 9.96
C GLY A 94 -13.37 8.82 10.13
N PRO A 95 -14.28 7.85 10.07
CA PRO A 95 -13.95 6.44 10.24
C PRO A 95 -13.14 5.91 9.05
N ILE A 96 -12.24 4.98 9.35
CA ILE A 96 -11.46 4.26 8.34
C ILE A 96 -12.20 2.98 7.96
N THR A 97 -12.43 2.75 6.67
CA THR A 97 -12.97 1.49 6.16
C THR A 97 -11.90 0.42 6.16
N TRP A 98 -12.21 -0.76 6.70
CA TRP A 98 -11.30 -1.91 6.72
C TRP A 98 -11.75 -2.95 5.71
N VAL A 99 -10.83 -3.40 4.87
CA VAL A 99 -11.06 -4.43 3.85
C VAL A 99 -10.03 -5.54 3.99
N ALA A 100 -10.51 -6.75 4.24
CA ALA A 100 -9.68 -7.96 4.24
C ALA A 100 -9.53 -8.46 2.79
N THR A 101 -8.31 -8.56 2.31
CA THR A 101 -8.01 -8.87 0.90
C THR A 101 -7.54 -10.31 0.67
N ASP A 102 -7.48 -11.11 1.70
CA ASP A 102 -7.17 -12.54 1.67
C ASP A 102 -8.40 -13.41 1.39
N GLN A 103 -9.52 -12.79 1.01
CA GLN A 103 -10.73 -13.47 0.54
C GLN A 103 -10.78 -13.43 -1.00
N PRO A 104 -11.42 -14.44 -1.64
CA PRO A 104 -11.57 -14.42 -3.09
C PRO A 104 -12.45 -13.25 -3.54
N TYR A 105 -12.07 -12.62 -4.62
CA TYR A 105 -12.86 -11.61 -5.31
C TYR A 105 -13.31 -12.15 -6.66
N ASP A 106 -14.52 -11.80 -7.08
CA ASP A 106 -15.03 -12.19 -8.38
C ASP A 106 -14.12 -11.73 -9.51
N SER A 107 -13.94 -12.59 -10.50
CA SER A 107 -13.22 -12.23 -11.70
C SER A 107 -13.99 -11.14 -12.45
N ILE A 108 -13.27 -10.15 -12.94
CA ILE A 108 -13.85 -9.05 -13.69
C ILE A 108 -13.35 -9.14 -15.11
N ASP A 109 -14.26 -9.42 -16.04
CA ASP A 109 -13.93 -9.68 -17.45
C ASP A 109 -13.51 -8.40 -18.21
N SER A 110 -14.02 -7.24 -17.80
CA SER A 110 -13.67 -5.96 -18.43
C SER A 110 -13.65 -4.80 -17.44
N ILE A 111 -12.49 -4.19 -17.24
CA ILE A 111 -12.34 -2.90 -16.53
C ILE A 111 -11.54 -1.98 -17.45
N GLU A 112 -12.04 -0.78 -17.64
CA GLU A 112 -11.19 0.31 -18.10
C GLU A 112 -10.27 0.72 -16.95
N TRP A 113 -9.01 0.37 -17.08
CA TRP A 113 -8.00 0.76 -16.10
C TRP A 113 -7.73 2.26 -16.21
N PRO A 114 -7.68 2.99 -15.10
CA PRO A 114 -7.23 4.37 -15.13
C PRO A 114 -5.90 4.48 -15.86
N GLN A 115 -5.80 5.43 -16.78
CA GLN A 115 -4.56 5.72 -17.47
C GLN A 115 -3.79 6.76 -16.64
N PRO A 116 -2.84 6.37 -15.77
CA PRO A 116 -2.17 7.32 -14.91
C PRO A 116 -1.29 8.25 -15.73
N GLN A 117 -1.42 9.55 -15.50
CA GLN A 117 -0.49 10.52 -16.05
C GLN A 117 0.83 10.44 -15.28
N GLY A 118 1.95 10.73 -15.95
CA GLY A 118 3.28 10.59 -15.35
C GLY A 118 3.48 11.35 -14.03
N ASN A 119 2.77 12.46 -13.82
CA ASN A 119 2.81 13.23 -12.58
C ASN A 119 1.78 12.75 -11.51
N ALA A 120 0.90 11.80 -11.86
CA ALA A 120 -0.02 11.23 -10.89
C ALA A 120 0.75 10.54 -9.76
N LEU A 121 0.24 10.66 -8.55
CA LEU A 121 0.81 10.01 -7.37
C LEU A 121 0.65 8.50 -7.50
N ALA A 122 1.76 7.76 -7.39
CA ALA A 122 1.77 6.31 -7.42
C ALA A 122 1.57 5.74 -6.01
N TYR A 123 2.31 6.25 -5.03
CA TYR A 123 2.19 5.85 -3.62
C TYR A 123 2.84 6.87 -2.68
N LEU A 124 2.58 6.72 -1.37
CA LEU A 124 3.25 7.46 -0.31
C LEU A 124 4.21 6.55 0.43
N GLN A 125 5.49 6.93 0.49
CA GLN A 125 6.51 6.21 1.23
C GLN A 125 6.85 6.94 2.51
N TYR A 126 6.52 6.35 3.66
CA TYR A 126 6.86 6.93 4.96
C TYR A 126 8.25 6.49 5.43
N THR A 127 9.13 7.45 5.60
CA THR A 127 10.47 7.22 6.13
C THR A 127 10.52 7.46 7.64
N SER A 128 11.52 6.84 8.30
CA SER A 128 11.72 7.01 9.75
C SER A 128 12.23 8.39 10.15
N GLY A 129 12.65 9.23 9.17
CA GLY A 129 13.17 10.59 9.38
C GLY A 129 14.16 10.72 10.56
N SER A 130 15.02 11.71 10.53
CA SER A 130 15.85 12.10 11.70
C SER A 130 15.02 12.76 12.82
N THR A 131 13.75 13.08 12.56
CA THR A 131 12.79 13.65 13.50
C THR A 131 11.78 12.57 13.89
N ALA A 132 11.24 12.65 15.11
CA ALA A 132 10.27 11.66 15.63
C ALA A 132 8.98 11.55 14.80
N THR A 133 8.66 12.54 13.97
CA THR A 133 7.45 12.58 13.14
C THR A 133 7.72 11.90 11.79
N PRO A 134 6.94 10.89 11.40
CA PRO A 134 7.02 10.28 10.07
C PRO A 134 6.79 11.31 8.96
N ARG A 135 7.54 11.19 7.87
CA ARG A 135 7.37 12.05 6.69
C ARG A 135 6.98 11.21 5.49
N GLY A 136 5.87 11.56 4.86
CA GLY A 136 5.38 10.91 3.64
C GLY A 136 6.07 11.49 2.40
N VAL A 137 6.88 10.69 1.73
CA VAL A 137 7.47 11.03 0.43
C VAL A 137 6.46 10.70 -0.66
N MET A 138 6.11 11.68 -1.49
CA MET A 138 5.19 11.54 -2.61
C MET A 138 5.93 10.96 -3.81
N ILE A 139 5.64 9.72 -4.17
CA ILE A 139 6.25 9.04 -5.32
C ILE A 139 5.27 9.06 -6.49
N SER A 140 5.65 9.71 -7.59
CA SER A 140 4.84 9.77 -8.80
C SER A 140 5.06 8.53 -9.69
N GLN A 141 4.14 8.30 -10.64
CA GLN A 141 4.28 7.25 -11.64
C GLN A 141 5.59 7.43 -12.46
N ARG A 142 5.96 8.67 -12.75
CA ARG A 142 7.23 9.00 -13.43
C ARG A 142 8.44 8.59 -12.59
N ASN A 143 8.40 8.81 -11.27
CA ASN A 143 9.50 8.40 -10.39
C ASN A 143 9.67 6.88 -10.40
N VAL A 144 8.57 6.12 -10.29
CA VAL A 144 8.62 4.65 -10.34
C VAL A 144 9.23 4.17 -11.65
N LEU A 145 8.72 4.65 -12.79
CA LEU A 145 9.23 4.24 -14.11
C LEU A 145 10.70 4.60 -14.32
N ALA A 146 11.12 5.81 -13.89
CA ALA A 146 12.51 6.23 -13.98
C ALA A 146 13.42 5.36 -13.12
N HIS A 147 12.98 5.02 -11.90
CA HIS A 147 13.73 4.16 -10.99
C HIS A 147 13.85 2.73 -11.51
N CYS A 148 12.75 2.14 -11.98
CA CYS A 148 12.75 0.81 -12.60
C CYS A 148 13.72 0.75 -13.80
N LYS A 149 13.70 1.80 -14.65
CA LYS A 149 14.63 1.88 -15.79
C LYS A 149 16.09 1.97 -15.33
N ALA A 150 16.39 2.79 -14.31
CA ALA A 150 17.74 2.91 -13.77
C ALA A 150 18.23 1.59 -13.17
N LEU A 151 17.40 0.89 -12.39
CA LEU A 151 17.71 -0.42 -11.83
C LEU A 151 17.95 -1.48 -12.91
N SER A 152 17.11 -1.50 -13.95
CA SER A 152 17.26 -2.42 -15.07
C SER A 152 18.59 -2.23 -15.79
N LEU A 153 18.98 -0.98 -16.05
CA LEU A 153 20.24 -0.65 -16.71
C LEU A 153 21.45 -0.94 -15.82
N ALA A 154 21.42 -0.53 -14.56
CA ALA A 154 22.55 -0.68 -13.64
C ALA A 154 22.75 -2.13 -13.17
N GLY A 155 21.66 -2.87 -12.97
CA GLY A 155 21.66 -4.24 -12.49
C GLY A 155 21.67 -5.31 -13.60
N GLY A 156 21.60 -4.92 -14.88
CA GLY A 156 21.47 -5.87 -15.98
C GLY A 156 20.20 -6.73 -15.91
N VAL A 157 19.14 -6.19 -15.30
CA VAL A 157 17.88 -6.91 -15.07
C VAL A 157 17.15 -7.14 -16.39
N SER A 158 16.70 -8.36 -16.63
CA SER A 158 15.95 -8.79 -17.82
C SER A 158 14.73 -9.63 -17.42
N ASP A 159 13.90 -9.99 -18.39
CA ASP A 159 12.72 -10.86 -18.18
C ASP A 159 13.05 -12.24 -17.60
N SER A 160 14.29 -12.70 -17.77
CA SER A 160 14.79 -13.95 -17.20
C SER A 160 15.36 -13.80 -15.79
N SER A 161 15.54 -12.57 -15.30
CA SER A 161 16.10 -12.32 -13.98
C SER A 161 15.21 -12.87 -12.86
N ARG A 162 15.85 -13.37 -11.80
CA ARG A 162 15.21 -13.79 -10.56
C ARG A 162 15.84 -13.03 -9.41
N SER A 163 15.02 -12.47 -8.54
CA SER A 163 15.51 -11.77 -7.36
C SER A 163 14.86 -12.32 -6.09
N LEU A 164 15.60 -12.28 -5.00
CA LEU A 164 15.12 -12.58 -3.67
C LEU A 164 15.30 -11.34 -2.80
N CYS A 165 14.20 -10.84 -2.22
CA CYS A 165 14.23 -9.72 -1.30
C CYS A 165 13.67 -10.17 0.05
N TRP A 166 14.44 -9.95 1.13
CA TRP A 166 14.03 -10.22 2.52
C TRP A 166 13.68 -8.94 3.28
N LEU A 167 13.81 -7.79 2.63
CA LEU A 167 13.52 -6.50 3.24
C LEU A 167 12.01 -6.30 3.41
N PRO A 168 11.58 -5.61 4.45
CA PRO A 168 10.16 -5.32 4.65
C PRO A 168 9.59 -4.49 3.48
N TYR A 169 8.44 -4.88 2.97
CA TYR A 169 7.78 -4.20 1.85
C TYR A 169 7.39 -2.74 2.14
N PHE A 170 7.26 -2.36 3.43
CA PHE A 170 6.99 -0.98 3.83
C PHE A 170 8.25 -0.10 3.94
N HIS A 171 9.42 -0.68 3.72
CA HIS A 171 10.69 0.03 3.71
C HIS A 171 11.06 0.44 2.28
N ASP A 172 11.68 1.61 2.11
CA ASP A 172 12.09 2.15 0.81
C ASP A 172 13.01 1.24 0.00
N TYR A 173 13.77 0.36 0.66
CA TYR A 173 14.60 -0.67 0.01
C TYR A 173 13.85 -1.96 -0.32
N GLY A 174 12.66 -2.16 0.22
CA GLY A 174 11.92 -3.42 0.07
C GLY A 174 10.74 -3.34 -0.90
N LEU A 175 10.43 -2.15 -1.39
CA LEU A 175 9.29 -1.89 -2.26
C LEU A 175 9.72 -1.71 -3.72
#